data_1e003b02f312df83fe825b4a6903b96a
#
_entry.id   1e003b02f312df83fe825b4a6903b96a
#
_cell.length_a   1.000
_cell.length_b   1.000
_cell.length_c   1.000
_cell.angle_alpha   90.00
_cell.angle_beta   90.00
_cell.angle_gamma   90.00
#
_symmetry.space_group_name_H-M   'P 1'
#
loop_
_entity.id
_entity.type
_entity.pdbx_description
1 polymer ?
#
loop_
_entity_poly.entity_id
_entity_poly.type
_entity_poly.pdbx_seq_one_letter_code
_entity_poly.pdbx_strand_id
1 'polypeptide(L)'
;MLFLNGPDARNELVLRDLPATAAVQSWTSYDLLRVFPAGFAWSAGLLTQEESAQLSPGFDASPEPLSSLPGDDVLIDALIEDSRMTYEELAGRTGKTPRTVRRRLDALVEAHAVRLATEVDLALLGVHAEALLWIKAMPGALQETGQILSRHPQVRFTAATTGSSSLLVAVAAADLSALYAFLTGTVGALPHISDIEVTPILTGVKRTGLVRPAALSL
;
A
#
# COMPACT_ATOMS: atom_id res chain seq x y z
N MET A 1 3.35 3.93 6.61
CA MET A 1 4.34 3.03 6.01
C MET A 1 5.37 3.90 5.31
N LEU A 2 6.65 3.64 5.49
CA LEU A 2 7.75 4.38 4.86
C LEU A 2 8.45 3.47 3.85
N PHE A 3 8.73 4.03 2.68
CA PHE A 3 9.57 3.39 1.67
C PHE A 3 10.89 4.16 1.64
N LEU A 4 11.98 3.48 1.96
CA LEU A 4 13.30 4.08 2.09
C LEU A 4 14.25 3.47 1.05
N ASN A 5 15.12 4.30 0.49
CA ASN A 5 16.07 3.88 -0.53
C ASN A 5 17.29 3.21 0.13
N GLY A 6 17.16 1.92 0.39
CA GLY A 6 18.22 1.09 0.92
C GLY A 6 18.39 1.12 2.45
N PRO A 7 19.29 0.28 2.96
CA PRO A 7 19.50 0.11 4.41
C PRO A 7 20.09 1.36 5.08
N ASP A 8 20.88 2.15 4.38
CA ASP A 8 21.52 3.34 4.94
C ASP A 8 20.48 4.41 5.28
N ALA A 9 19.52 4.69 4.38
CA ALA A 9 18.43 5.64 4.64
C ALA A 9 17.56 5.21 5.81
N ARG A 10 17.32 3.90 5.99
CA ARG A 10 16.61 3.38 7.15
C ARG A 10 17.39 3.58 8.44
N ASN A 11 18.69 3.25 8.44
CA ASN A 11 19.53 3.40 9.63
C ASN A 11 19.67 4.86 10.02
N GLU A 12 19.83 5.77 9.05
CA GLU A 12 19.87 7.21 9.26
C GLU A 12 18.59 7.70 9.93
N LEU A 13 17.43 7.38 9.39
CA LEU A 13 16.14 7.77 9.96
C LEU A 13 15.95 7.23 11.39
N VAL A 14 16.16 5.93 11.59
CA VAL A 14 15.81 5.25 12.86
C VAL A 14 16.83 5.53 13.96
N LEU A 15 18.11 5.59 13.62
CA LEU A 15 19.19 5.70 14.62
C LEU A 15 19.67 7.14 14.84
N ARG A 16 19.39 8.06 13.90
CA ARG A 16 19.84 9.45 13.98
C ARG A 16 18.70 10.45 14.01
N ASP A 17 17.83 10.45 12.99
CA ASP A 17 16.88 11.53 12.79
C ASP A 17 15.71 11.49 13.78
N LEU A 18 15.12 10.31 13.99
CA LEU A 18 14.04 10.14 14.98
C LEU A 18 14.51 10.45 16.42
N PRO A 19 15.66 9.92 16.90
CA PRO A 19 16.18 10.27 18.22
C PRO A 19 16.55 11.75 18.37
N ALA A 20 17.00 12.39 17.30
CA ALA A 20 17.36 13.82 17.31
C ALA A 20 16.14 14.76 17.27
N THR A 21 14.96 14.25 16.97
CA THR A 21 13.73 15.05 16.86
C THR A 21 13.08 15.21 18.23
N ALA A 22 13.21 16.37 18.84
CA ALA A 22 12.73 16.64 20.21
C ALA A 22 11.22 16.41 20.42
N ALA A 23 10.41 16.50 19.37
CA ALA A 23 8.97 16.22 19.43
C ALA A 23 8.63 14.72 19.47
N VAL A 24 9.59 13.83 19.15
CA VAL A 24 9.39 12.37 19.15
C VAL A 24 9.82 11.80 20.49
N GLN A 25 8.85 11.37 21.29
CA GLN A 25 9.12 10.79 22.62
C GLN A 25 9.45 9.30 22.54
N SER A 26 8.80 8.58 21.64
CA SER A 26 9.05 7.14 21.41
C SER A 26 8.62 6.73 20.00
N TRP A 27 9.23 5.68 19.49
CA TRP A 27 8.84 5.07 18.23
C TRP A 27 9.03 3.56 18.27
N THR A 28 8.31 2.87 17.42
CA THR A 28 8.51 1.44 17.16
C THR A 28 8.60 1.23 15.66
N SER A 29 9.60 0.48 15.22
CA SER A 29 9.84 0.19 13.81
C SER A 29 9.64 -1.29 13.54
N TYR A 30 8.88 -1.60 12.50
CA TYR A 30 8.67 -2.95 12.01
C TYR A 30 9.10 -3.02 10.54
N ASP A 31 9.92 -4.00 10.19
CA ASP A 31 10.25 -4.27 8.80
C ASP A 31 9.17 -5.15 8.18
N LEU A 32 8.80 -4.86 6.94
CA LEU A 32 7.93 -5.72 6.14
C LEU A 32 8.80 -6.83 5.52
N LEU A 33 8.60 -8.06 5.97
CA LEU A 33 9.34 -9.23 5.48
C LEU A 33 8.78 -9.73 4.14
N ARG A 34 7.46 -9.66 3.99
CA ARG A 34 6.74 -10.07 2.80
C ARG A 34 5.41 -9.33 2.70
N VAL A 35 5.10 -8.77 1.53
CA VAL A 35 3.77 -8.22 1.22
C VAL A 35 3.00 -9.28 0.44
N PHE A 36 1.74 -9.53 0.84
CA PHE A 36 0.83 -10.43 0.14
C PHE A 36 0.01 -9.66 -0.91
N PRO A 37 -0.52 -10.32 -1.96
CA PRO A 37 -1.06 -9.66 -3.17
C PRO A 37 -2.26 -8.72 -3.01
N ALA A 38 -2.89 -8.62 -1.82
CA ALA A 38 -4.11 -7.83 -1.63
C ALA A 38 -4.00 -6.33 -1.99
N GLY A 39 -2.87 -5.71 -1.65
CA GLY A 39 -2.80 -4.25 -1.53
C GLY A 39 -3.08 -3.45 -2.80
N PHE A 40 -2.86 -4.05 -3.95
CA PHE A 40 -2.88 -3.30 -5.22
C PHE A 40 -4.05 -3.65 -6.13
N ALA A 41 -4.69 -4.77 -5.89
CA ALA A 41 -5.86 -5.23 -6.61
C ALA A 41 -7.15 -5.10 -5.80
N TRP A 42 -7.11 -4.39 -4.67
CA TRP A 42 -8.27 -4.24 -3.80
C TRP A 42 -9.36 -3.40 -4.46
N SER A 43 -10.54 -3.98 -4.57
CA SER A 43 -11.72 -3.37 -5.21
C SER A 43 -12.92 -3.28 -4.27
N ALA A 44 -12.72 -3.43 -2.95
CA ALA A 44 -13.82 -3.52 -1.96
C ALA A 44 -14.86 -4.62 -2.26
N GLY A 45 -14.51 -5.61 -3.08
CA GLY A 45 -15.44 -6.63 -3.54
C GLY A 45 -16.46 -6.14 -4.59
N LEU A 46 -16.26 -4.94 -5.15
CA LEU A 46 -17.15 -4.34 -6.13
C LEU A 46 -16.92 -4.87 -7.55
N LEU A 47 -15.72 -5.38 -7.82
CA LEU A 47 -15.35 -5.94 -9.12
C LEU A 47 -15.36 -7.46 -9.05
N THR A 48 -15.81 -8.08 -10.13
CA THR A 48 -15.65 -9.52 -10.36
C THR A 48 -14.17 -9.86 -10.56
N GLN A 49 -13.83 -11.12 -10.47
CA GLN A 49 -12.46 -11.58 -10.71
C GLN A 49 -12.01 -11.28 -12.14
N GLU A 50 -12.91 -11.35 -13.12
CA GLU A 50 -12.64 -11.06 -14.52
C GLU A 50 -12.36 -9.56 -14.74
N GLU A 51 -13.20 -8.68 -14.19
CA GLU A 51 -12.99 -7.22 -14.24
C GLU A 51 -11.69 -6.81 -13.52
N SER A 52 -11.41 -7.42 -12.37
CA SER A 52 -10.16 -7.19 -11.64
C SER A 52 -8.94 -7.59 -12.45
N ALA A 53 -9.00 -8.73 -13.15
CA ALA A 53 -7.91 -9.22 -14.01
C ALA A 53 -7.67 -8.30 -15.23
N GLN A 54 -8.74 -7.72 -15.79
CA GLN A 54 -8.62 -6.76 -16.91
C GLN A 54 -7.99 -5.43 -16.48
N LEU A 55 -8.28 -4.98 -15.25
CA LEU A 55 -7.79 -3.70 -14.72
C LEU A 55 -6.40 -3.79 -14.08
N SER A 56 -5.98 -4.98 -13.69
CA SER A 56 -4.69 -5.22 -13.03
C SER A 56 -3.97 -6.40 -13.66
N PRO A 57 -3.50 -6.30 -14.91
CA PRO A 57 -2.79 -7.38 -15.55
C PRO A 57 -1.46 -7.66 -14.84
N GLY A 58 -1.35 -8.85 -14.26
CA GLY A 58 -0.08 -9.49 -13.95
C GLY A 58 0.78 -8.90 -12.84
N PHE A 59 0.32 -8.98 -11.58
CA PHE A 59 1.15 -8.61 -10.42
C PHE A 59 2.08 -9.75 -9.91
N ASP A 60 1.92 -10.96 -10.44
CA ASP A 60 2.61 -12.17 -9.97
C ASP A 60 3.97 -12.43 -10.65
N ALA A 61 4.32 -11.68 -11.68
CA ALA A 61 5.62 -11.79 -12.31
C ALA A 61 6.61 -10.86 -11.60
N SER A 62 7.74 -11.38 -11.16
CA SER A 62 8.89 -10.55 -10.80
C SER A 62 9.38 -9.85 -12.07
N PRO A 63 9.19 -8.53 -12.21
CA PRO A 63 9.60 -7.83 -13.43
C PRO A 63 11.11 -7.88 -13.57
N GLU A 64 11.59 -7.95 -14.80
CA GLU A 64 13.01 -7.74 -15.05
C GLU A 64 13.41 -6.31 -14.67
N PRO A 65 14.57 -6.12 -14.04
CA PRO A 65 15.03 -4.79 -13.68
C PRO A 65 15.16 -3.91 -14.93
N LEU A 66 14.38 -2.85 -15.00
CA LEU A 66 14.48 -1.88 -16.07
C LEU A 66 15.63 -0.91 -15.79
N SER A 67 16.56 -0.75 -16.73
CA SER A 67 17.61 0.25 -16.61
C SER A 67 17.01 1.66 -16.59
N SER A 68 17.42 2.46 -15.60
CA SER A 68 17.07 3.88 -15.55
C SER A 68 17.67 4.62 -16.75
N LEU A 69 16.88 5.51 -17.34
CA LEU A 69 17.32 6.38 -18.44
C LEU A 69 17.32 7.84 -17.99
N PRO A 70 18.21 8.68 -18.57
CA PRO A 70 18.19 10.13 -18.31
C PRO A 70 16.80 10.73 -18.56
N GLY A 71 16.25 11.40 -17.56
CA GLY A 71 14.93 12.04 -17.60
C GLY A 71 13.79 11.17 -17.05
N ASP A 72 14.06 9.95 -16.58
CA ASP A 72 13.03 9.16 -15.87
C ASP A 72 12.61 9.84 -14.57
N ASP A 73 13.57 10.39 -13.81
CA ASP A 73 13.28 11.12 -12.57
C ASP A 73 12.33 12.30 -12.84
N VAL A 74 12.61 13.09 -13.89
CA VAL A 74 11.76 14.22 -14.29
C VAL A 74 10.36 13.76 -14.70
N LEU A 75 10.25 12.61 -15.40
CA LEU A 75 8.97 12.02 -15.78
C LEU A 75 8.19 11.53 -14.57
N ILE A 76 8.85 10.85 -13.64
CA ILE A 76 8.24 10.33 -12.42
C ILE A 76 7.80 11.48 -11.51
N ASP A 77 8.63 12.50 -11.31
CA ASP A 77 8.30 13.68 -10.51
C ASP A 77 7.10 14.44 -11.08
N ALA A 78 7.03 14.60 -12.40
CA ALA A 78 5.89 15.20 -13.05
C ALA A 78 4.59 14.41 -12.82
N LEU A 79 4.65 13.07 -12.87
CA LEU A 79 3.51 12.19 -12.60
C LEU A 79 3.12 12.15 -11.11
N ILE A 80 4.07 12.35 -10.20
CA ILE A 80 3.79 12.49 -8.75
C ILE A 80 3.07 13.81 -8.49
N GLU A 81 3.44 14.88 -9.20
CA GLU A 81 2.77 16.19 -9.10
C GLU A 81 1.35 16.14 -9.67
N ASP A 82 1.19 15.62 -10.89
CA ASP A 82 -0.12 15.38 -11.50
C ASP A 82 -0.08 14.14 -12.42
N SER A 83 -0.66 13.05 -11.94
CA SER A 83 -0.75 11.79 -12.67
C SER A 83 -1.69 11.84 -13.90
N ARG A 84 -2.38 12.96 -14.13
CA ARG A 84 -3.27 13.19 -15.27
C ARG A 84 -2.67 14.10 -16.34
N MET A 85 -1.39 14.47 -16.20
CA MET A 85 -0.69 15.21 -17.26
C MET A 85 -0.79 14.49 -18.59
N THR A 86 -1.01 15.28 -19.65
CA THR A 86 -1.01 14.79 -21.02
C THR A 86 0.41 14.42 -21.46
N TYR A 87 0.53 13.59 -22.48
CA TYR A 87 1.85 13.25 -23.02
C TYR A 87 2.60 14.47 -23.60
N GLU A 88 1.86 15.49 -24.06
CA GLU A 88 2.40 16.77 -24.52
C GLU A 88 3.04 17.56 -23.37
N GLU A 89 2.35 17.65 -22.23
CA GLU A 89 2.87 18.33 -21.04
C GLU A 89 4.08 17.60 -20.46
N LEU A 90 4.02 16.27 -20.37
CA LEU A 90 5.16 15.44 -19.95
C LEU A 90 6.35 15.56 -20.91
N ALA A 91 6.09 15.67 -22.22
CA ALA A 91 7.12 15.90 -23.24
C ALA A 91 7.80 17.25 -23.05
N GLY A 92 7.02 18.31 -22.77
CA GLY A 92 7.55 19.63 -22.45
C GLY A 92 8.46 19.63 -21.23
N ARG A 93 8.09 18.89 -20.16
CA ARG A 93 8.91 18.79 -18.93
C ARG A 93 10.18 17.98 -19.11
N THR A 94 10.12 16.91 -19.88
CA THR A 94 11.25 15.99 -20.08
C THR A 94 12.18 16.38 -21.24
N GLY A 95 11.80 17.35 -22.07
CA GLY A 95 12.50 17.72 -23.30
C GLY A 95 12.47 16.61 -24.38
N LYS A 96 11.50 15.69 -24.30
CA LYS A 96 11.34 14.55 -25.22
C LYS A 96 10.12 14.75 -26.11
N THR A 97 9.92 13.86 -27.09
CA THR A 97 8.67 13.84 -27.86
C THR A 97 7.57 13.09 -27.11
N PRO A 98 6.27 13.42 -27.33
CA PRO A 98 5.14 12.71 -26.71
C PRO A 98 5.20 11.20 -26.94
N ARG A 99 5.58 10.77 -28.14
CA ARG A 99 5.76 9.36 -28.49
C ARG A 99 6.84 8.68 -27.64
N THR A 100 7.95 9.37 -27.38
CA THR A 100 9.05 8.86 -26.57
C THR A 100 8.64 8.73 -25.12
N VAL A 101 7.93 9.74 -24.59
CA VAL A 101 7.39 9.76 -23.22
C VAL A 101 6.41 8.58 -23.04
N ARG A 102 5.44 8.43 -23.94
CA ARG A 102 4.47 7.33 -23.87
C ARG A 102 5.16 5.98 -23.82
N ARG A 103 6.06 5.71 -24.78
CA ARG A 103 6.80 4.43 -24.82
C ARG A 103 7.61 4.20 -23.54
N ARG A 104 8.19 5.26 -22.95
CA ARG A 104 8.97 5.14 -21.73
C ARG A 104 8.07 4.87 -20.52
N LEU A 105 6.95 5.57 -20.43
CA LEU A 105 5.96 5.34 -19.37
C LEU A 105 5.39 3.92 -19.43
N ASP A 106 5.03 3.43 -20.63
CA ASP A 106 4.57 2.07 -20.83
C ASP A 106 5.62 1.06 -20.31
N ALA A 107 6.90 1.26 -20.65
CA ALA A 107 7.99 0.40 -20.17
C ALA A 107 8.21 0.48 -18.64
N LEU A 108 8.06 1.67 -18.03
CA LEU A 108 8.17 1.84 -16.58
C LEU A 108 7.00 1.16 -15.83
N VAL A 109 5.81 1.21 -16.41
CA VAL A 109 4.62 0.53 -15.86
C VAL A 109 4.77 -0.99 -15.99
N GLU A 110 5.21 -1.48 -17.15
CA GLU A 110 5.43 -2.90 -17.41
C GLU A 110 6.53 -3.50 -16.51
N ALA A 111 7.58 -2.73 -16.24
CA ALA A 111 8.64 -3.09 -15.29
C ALA A 111 8.26 -2.87 -13.81
N HIS A 112 7.04 -2.48 -13.52
CA HIS A 112 6.55 -2.13 -12.17
C HIS A 112 7.35 -1.03 -11.45
N ALA A 113 8.15 -0.25 -12.18
CA ALA A 113 8.89 0.89 -11.65
C ALA A 113 7.96 2.09 -11.37
N VAL A 114 6.90 2.23 -12.17
CA VAL A 114 5.82 3.21 -11.98
C VAL A 114 4.50 2.48 -11.94
N ARG A 115 3.64 2.92 -11.04
CA ARG A 115 2.27 2.44 -10.95
C ARG A 115 1.29 3.60 -10.93
N LEU A 116 0.31 3.54 -11.82
CA LEU A 116 -0.83 4.43 -11.80
C LEU A 116 -1.94 3.77 -10.98
N ALA A 117 -2.45 4.49 -9.97
CA ALA A 117 -3.51 4.01 -9.10
C ALA A 117 -4.59 5.08 -8.95
N THR A 118 -5.84 4.65 -8.78
CA THR A 118 -6.95 5.53 -8.44
C THR A 118 -7.21 5.46 -6.95
N GLU A 119 -7.12 6.59 -6.26
CA GLU A 119 -7.57 6.70 -4.88
C GLU A 119 -9.01 7.20 -4.87
N VAL A 120 -9.89 6.47 -4.21
CA VAL A 120 -11.31 6.79 -4.08
C VAL A 120 -11.61 7.06 -2.62
N ASP A 121 -12.48 8.02 -2.33
CA ASP A 121 -13.00 8.20 -0.97
C ASP A 121 -13.84 6.98 -0.58
N LEU A 122 -13.38 6.28 0.45
CA LEU A 122 -14.00 5.03 0.88
C LEU A 122 -15.44 5.21 1.35
N ALA A 123 -15.80 6.39 1.85
CA ALA A 123 -17.18 6.70 2.21
C ALA A 123 -18.13 6.63 1.00
N LEU A 124 -17.66 6.97 -0.20
CA LEU A 124 -18.43 6.81 -1.44
C LEU A 124 -18.69 5.34 -1.80
N LEU A 125 -17.88 4.42 -1.26
CA LEU A 125 -18.03 2.98 -1.42
C LEU A 125 -18.81 2.34 -0.24
N GLY A 126 -19.38 3.16 0.65
CA GLY A 126 -20.09 2.68 1.83
C GLY A 126 -19.17 2.11 2.92
N VAL A 127 -17.88 2.44 2.90
CA VAL A 127 -16.90 2.01 3.89
C VAL A 127 -16.68 3.14 4.89
N HIS A 128 -17.07 2.90 6.13
CA HIS A 128 -17.01 3.89 7.22
C HIS A 128 -16.16 3.44 8.42
N ALA A 129 -15.63 2.20 8.38
CA ALA A 129 -14.73 1.69 9.40
C ALA A 129 -13.45 1.15 8.76
N GLU A 130 -12.31 1.67 9.22
CA GLU A 130 -11.00 1.18 8.83
C GLU A 130 -10.19 0.84 10.08
N ALA A 131 -9.41 -0.23 10.02
CA ALA A 131 -8.53 -0.63 11.10
C ALA A 131 -7.24 -1.27 10.60
N LEU A 132 -6.19 -1.15 11.42
CA LEU A 132 -5.01 -1.99 11.34
C LEU A 132 -5.14 -3.12 12.34
N LEU A 133 -4.91 -4.34 11.89
CA LEU A 133 -4.86 -5.53 12.73
C LEU A 133 -3.41 -5.97 12.84
N TRP A 134 -2.92 -6.05 14.06
CA TRP A 134 -1.65 -6.63 14.39
C TRP A 134 -1.90 -8.05 14.89
N ILE A 135 -1.63 -9.03 14.03
CA ILE A 135 -1.98 -10.43 14.28
C ILE A 135 -0.73 -11.21 14.66
N LYS A 136 -0.83 -11.99 15.73
CA LYS A 136 0.20 -12.94 16.15
C LYS A 136 -0.21 -14.33 15.71
N ALA A 137 0.44 -14.82 14.67
CA ALA A 137 0.25 -16.17 14.14
C ALA A 137 1.49 -17.03 14.36
N MET A 138 1.30 -18.36 14.45
CA MET A 138 2.41 -19.30 14.53
C MET A 138 3.26 -19.24 13.24
N PRO A 139 4.61 -19.32 13.34
CA PRO A 139 5.49 -19.21 12.18
C PRO A 139 5.15 -20.16 11.03
N GLY A 140 4.78 -21.41 11.33
CA GLY A 140 4.42 -22.40 10.32
C GLY A 140 3.12 -22.09 9.55
N ALA A 141 2.21 -21.30 10.14
CA ALA A 141 0.95 -20.92 9.53
C ALA A 141 0.98 -19.54 8.86
N LEU A 142 2.07 -18.78 9.01
CA LEU A 142 2.17 -17.39 8.60
C LEU A 142 1.87 -17.18 7.12
N GLN A 143 2.45 -18.04 6.28
CA GLN A 143 2.28 -17.97 4.83
C GLN A 143 0.81 -18.20 4.42
N GLU A 144 0.20 -19.23 4.95
CA GLU A 144 -1.17 -19.62 4.63
C GLU A 144 -2.17 -18.58 5.16
N THR A 145 -2.01 -18.16 6.41
CA THR A 145 -2.84 -17.11 7.03
C THR A 145 -2.77 -15.81 6.24
N GLY A 146 -1.58 -15.37 5.86
CA GLY A 146 -1.39 -14.17 5.04
C GLY A 146 -2.05 -14.28 3.67
N GLN A 147 -1.97 -15.43 3.01
CA GLN A 147 -2.64 -15.66 1.73
C GLN A 147 -4.17 -15.68 1.84
N ILE A 148 -4.72 -16.33 2.87
CA ILE A 148 -6.17 -16.36 3.09
C ILE A 148 -6.70 -14.94 3.33
N LEU A 149 -6.08 -14.22 4.26
CA LEU A 149 -6.48 -12.84 4.57
C LEU A 149 -6.36 -11.91 3.37
N SER A 150 -5.28 -12.04 2.58
CA SER A 150 -5.06 -11.16 1.42
C SER A 150 -6.10 -11.30 0.32
N ARG A 151 -6.87 -12.37 0.29
CA ARG A 151 -7.95 -12.61 -0.69
C ARG A 151 -9.31 -12.12 -0.21
N HIS A 152 -9.43 -11.71 1.05
CA HIS A 152 -10.72 -11.31 1.60
C HIS A 152 -11.11 -9.90 1.12
N PRO A 153 -12.35 -9.65 0.68
CA PRO A 153 -12.79 -8.36 0.12
C PRO A 153 -12.58 -7.16 1.03
N GLN A 154 -12.66 -7.35 2.35
CA GLN A 154 -12.45 -6.30 3.34
C GLN A 154 -10.95 -6.03 3.60
N VAL A 155 -10.03 -6.86 3.14
CA VAL A 155 -8.60 -6.71 3.39
C VAL A 155 -7.95 -5.91 2.27
N ARG A 156 -7.46 -4.73 2.63
CA ARG A 156 -6.77 -3.80 1.72
C ARG A 156 -5.28 -4.04 1.59
N PHE A 157 -4.68 -4.58 2.63
CA PHE A 157 -3.25 -4.82 2.70
C PHE A 157 -2.96 -5.92 3.71
N THR A 158 -2.00 -6.77 3.39
CA THR A 158 -1.49 -7.79 4.30
C THR A 158 0.01 -7.94 4.10
N ALA A 159 0.76 -7.93 5.19
CA ALA A 159 2.19 -8.15 5.17
C ALA A 159 2.67 -8.94 6.40
N ALA A 160 3.65 -9.80 6.19
CA ALA A 160 4.43 -10.36 7.29
C ALA A 160 5.42 -9.30 7.80
N THR A 161 5.56 -9.21 9.12
CA THR A 161 6.35 -8.16 9.78
C THR A 161 7.31 -8.74 10.80
N THR A 162 8.35 -7.97 11.10
CA THR A 162 9.15 -8.18 12.33
C THR A 162 8.39 -7.69 13.56
N GLY A 163 8.87 -8.00 14.76
CA GLY A 163 8.34 -7.48 16.02
C GLY A 163 7.43 -8.45 16.77
N SER A 164 6.59 -7.92 17.65
CA SER A 164 5.70 -8.70 18.53
C SER A 164 4.54 -9.38 17.79
N SER A 165 4.09 -8.78 16.71
CA SER A 165 3.08 -9.33 15.80
C SER A 165 3.74 -9.79 14.51
N SER A 166 3.25 -10.86 13.94
CA SER A 166 3.85 -11.49 12.75
C SER A 166 3.15 -11.11 11.44
N LEU A 167 1.92 -10.55 11.52
CA LEU A 167 1.18 -10.02 10.38
C LEU A 167 0.61 -8.64 10.70
N LEU A 168 0.71 -7.74 9.74
CA LEU A 168 -0.03 -6.47 9.70
C LEU A 168 -1.08 -6.57 8.60
N VAL A 169 -2.34 -6.33 8.96
CA VAL A 169 -3.48 -6.39 8.03
C VAL A 169 -4.26 -5.08 8.10
N ALA A 170 -4.46 -4.41 6.97
CA ALA A 170 -5.34 -3.25 6.89
C ALA A 170 -6.71 -3.69 6.39
N VAL A 171 -7.75 -3.39 7.15
CA VAL A 171 -9.13 -3.78 6.90
C VAL A 171 -10.00 -2.56 6.66
N ALA A 172 -10.96 -2.70 5.76
CA ALA A 172 -12.00 -1.72 5.46
C ALA A 172 -13.37 -2.42 5.52
N ALA A 173 -14.28 -1.87 6.30
CA ALA A 173 -15.60 -2.42 6.54
C ALA A 173 -16.68 -1.34 6.44
N ALA A 174 -17.94 -1.74 6.21
CA ALA A 174 -19.05 -0.80 6.14
C ALA A 174 -19.20 0.00 7.45
N ASP A 175 -19.08 -0.68 8.57
CA ASP A 175 -19.19 -0.11 9.92
C ASP A 175 -18.46 -0.97 10.95
N LEU A 176 -18.54 -0.58 12.23
CA LEU A 176 -17.92 -1.32 13.33
C LEU A 176 -18.54 -2.70 13.54
N SER A 177 -19.82 -2.90 13.21
CA SER A 177 -20.47 -4.22 13.31
C SER A 177 -19.93 -5.17 12.26
N ALA A 178 -19.74 -4.69 11.03
CA ALA A 178 -19.09 -5.45 9.95
C ALA A 178 -17.62 -5.75 10.27
N LEU A 179 -16.92 -4.82 10.90
CA LEU A 179 -15.54 -5.06 11.38
C LEU A 179 -15.53 -6.14 12.47
N TYR A 180 -16.46 -6.08 13.44
CA TYR A 180 -16.60 -7.11 14.47
C TYR A 180 -16.90 -8.49 13.88
N ALA A 181 -17.82 -8.57 12.92
CA ALA A 181 -18.15 -9.81 12.23
C ALA A 181 -16.93 -10.40 11.47
N PHE A 182 -16.11 -9.54 10.84
CA PHE A 182 -14.86 -9.95 10.22
C PHE A 182 -13.86 -10.53 11.24
N LEU A 183 -13.70 -9.87 12.39
CA LEU A 183 -12.78 -10.32 13.43
C LEU A 183 -13.20 -11.67 14.02
N THR A 184 -14.47 -11.83 14.34
CA THR A 184 -14.97 -13.05 15.01
C THR A 184 -15.22 -14.20 14.03
N GLY A 185 -15.71 -13.91 12.83
CA GLY A 185 -16.02 -14.90 11.80
C GLY A 185 -14.81 -15.28 10.96
N THR A 186 -14.19 -14.31 10.28
CA THR A 186 -13.09 -14.59 9.33
C THR A 186 -11.78 -14.83 10.06
N VAL A 187 -11.36 -13.89 10.91
CA VAL A 187 -10.06 -14.02 11.60
C VAL A 187 -10.14 -15.07 12.71
N GLY A 188 -11.22 -15.08 13.48
CA GLY A 188 -11.42 -16.04 14.55
C GLY A 188 -11.58 -17.50 14.10
N ALA A 189 -11.91 -17.74 12.83
CA ALA A 189 -11.95 -19.08 12.25
C ALA A 189 -10.59 -19.59 11.78
N LEU A 190 -9.56 -18.71 11.71
CA LEU A 190 -8.24 -19.11 11.24
C LEU A 190 -7.48 -19.85 12.36
N PRO A 191 -6.95 -21.04 12.07
CA PRO A 191 -6.14 -21.78 13.04
C PRO A 191 -4.83 -21.03 13.29
N HIS A 192 -4.26 -21.28 14.47
CA HIS A 192 -2.92 -20.80 14.83
C HIS A 192 -2.76 -19.29 15.02
N ILE A 193 -3.85 -18.52 15.16
CA ILE A 193 -3.82 -17.14 15.64
C ILE A 193 -3.90 -17.18 17.17
N SER A 194 -2.93 -16.54 17.82
CA SER A 194 -2.85 -16.50 19.29
C SER A 194 -3.28 -15.16 19.87
N ASP A 195 -3.19 -14.08 19.11
CA ASP A 195 -3.52 -12.72 19.57
C ASP A 195 -3.80 -11.78 18.41
N ILE A 196 -4.65 -10.78 18.66
CA ILE A 196 -5.02 -9.73 17.70
C ILE A 196 -5.14 -8.42 18.45
N GLU A 197 -4.33 -7.44 18.07
CA GLU A 197 -4.52 -6.05 18.45
C GLU A 197 -5.22 -5.31 17.30
N VAL A 198 -6.27 -4.56 17.61
CA VAL A 198 -7.05 -3.79 16.64
C VAL A 198 -6.83 -2.30 16.86
N THR A 199 -6.26 -1.61 15.88
CA THR A 199 -6.05 -0.16 15.91
C THR A 199 -7.00 0.50 14.91
N PRO A 200 -8.11 1.13 15.34
CA PRO A 200 -9.01 1.87 14.44
C PRO A 200 -8.31 3.05 13.79
N ILE A 201 -8.58 3.29 12.52
CA ILE A 201 -8.13 4.47 11.78
C ILE A 201 -9.27 5.48 11.77
N LEU A 202 -9.14 6.54 12.56
CA LEU A 202 -10.18 7.58 12.65
C LEU A 202 -10.12 8.52 11.45
N THR A 203 -8.92 8.83 10.98
CA THR A 203 -8.71 9.74 9.85
C THR A 203 -7.42 9.40 9.11
N GLY A 204 -7.47 9.42 7.78
CA GLY A 204 -6.32 9.26 6.92
C GLY A 204 -5.77 10.62 6.50
N VAL A 205 -4.68 11.08 7.08
CA VAL A 205 -4.02 12.35 6.74
C VAL A 205 -3.34 12.27 5.39
N LYS A 206 -2.67 11.16 5.13
CA LYS A 206 -1.95 10.89 3.89
C LYS A 206 -2.16 9.44 3.48
N ARG A 207 -2.54 9.24 2.23
CA ARG A 207 -2.54 7.95 1.55
C ARG A 207 -1.54 7.97 0.41
N THR A 208 -1.25 6.83 -0.20
CA THR A 208 -0.34 6.78 -1.35
C THR A 208 -0.80 7.76 -2.43
N GLY A 209 0.05 8.76 -2.74
CA GLY A 209 -0.23 9.79 -3.74
C GLY A 209 -1.23 10.87 -3.35
N LEU A 210 -1.89 10.80 -2.19
CA LEU A 210 -2.91 11.78 -1.77
C LEU A 210 -2.62 12.31 -0.37
N VAL A 211 -2.52 13.64 -0.25
CA VAL A 211 -2.48 14.36 1.03
C VAL A 211 -3.81 15.06 1.22
N ARG A 212 -4.45 14.89 2.38
CA ARG A 212 -5.69 15.58 2.76
C ARG A 212 -5.38 16.73 3.72
N PRO A 213 -5.19 17.97 3.23
CA PRO A 213 -4.81 19.11 4.09
C PRO A 213 -5.83 19.39 5.21
N ALA A 214 -7.13 19.21 4.91
CA ALA A 214 -8.20 19.43 5.88
C ALA A 214 -8.15 18.48 7.09
N ALA A 215 -7.51 17.30 6.97
CA ALA A 215 -7.35 16.37 8.07
C ALA A 215 -6.27 16.81 9.08
N LEU A 216 -5.48 17.82 8.74
CA LEU A 216 -4.45 18.41 9.62
C LEU A 216 -4.97 19.59 10.45
N SER A 217 -6.24 19.98 10.25
CA SER A 217 -6.87 21.16 10.91
C SER A 217 -7.72 20.77 12.14
N LEU A 218 -7.35 19.70 12.84
CA LEU A 218 -7.98 19.28 14.11
C LEU A 218 -7.39 20.02 15.29
#